data_80428603d7e5dfe54bb3f229582dfd51
#
_entry.id   80428603d7e5dfe54bb3f229582dfd51
#
_cell.length_a   1.000
_cell.length_b   1.000
_cell.length_c   1.000
_cell.angle_alpha   90.00
_cell.angle_beta   90.00
_cell.angle_gamma   90.00
#
_symmetry.space_group_name_H-M   'P 1'
#
loop_
_entity.id
_entity.type
_entity.pdbx_description
1 polymer ?
#
loop_
_entity_poly.entity_id
_entity_poly.type
_entity_poly.pdbx_seq_one_letter_code
_entity_poly.pdbx_strand_id
1 'polypeptide(L)'
;MTRLFPTALCSRCVPFVVAACLVLGTTCPLPAMAETVASAPSPLAVVRDAKRIVVLGDSITHDGRWVALLASWMESHGITAEVIDVALPSETVSGLSEDGHAGGHFPRPDLAERLDRVLRVARPDLVIACYGMNCGIYQPLDEGRFAKFKAGMEHLHATVEQTGARILHLTPPIYDKRPDQPGPAGGTDYDSVLEAYSTWLLSQRSDDWLVIDVHGPMKAMLASARARDPAVVFAPDTVHPNDDGHWAMARAVLAGLGDSTAAAAATPAAFARILPEVTTRLQLLRDAYLAAAGHLRPGMPAGLPIDEAEAKARVITESIRSR
;
A
#
# COMPACT_ATOMS: atom_id res chain seq x y z
N MET A 1 32.77 43.99 57.27
CA MET A 1 32.03 44.50 58.42
C MET A 1 31.07 43.47 58.89
N THR A 2 31.42 42.74 59.72
CA THR A 2 31.22 42.18 61.06
C THR A 2 29.91 42.58 61.73
N ARG A 3 29.15 41.61 62.21
CA ARG A 3 28.51 41.38 63.50
C ARG A 3 27.49 40.28 63.41
N LEU A 4 27.68 39.06 63.95
CA LEU A 4 27.66 38.56 65.31
C LEU A 4 26.29 38.63 66.05
N PHE A 5 25.85 37.41 66.35
CA PHE A 5 24.86 36.75 67.24
C PHE A 5 24.38 37.58 68.49
N PRO A 6 23.27 37.14 69.17
CA PRO A 6 23.38 36.00 70.09
C PRO A 6 22.10 35.11 70.24
N THR A 7 22.38 33.94 70.77
CA THR A 7 21.61 32.84 71.37
C THR A 7 20.64 33.22 72.51
N ALA A 8 19.54 32.46 72.62
CA ALA A 8 18.89 32.15 73.91
C ALA A 8 18.19 30.77 73.88
N LEU A 9 18.67 29.90 74.76
CA LEU A 9 18.05 28.65 75.21
C LEU A 9 16.80 28.95 76.04
N CYS A 10 15.76 28.10 75.91
CA CYS A 10 14.94 27.74 77.08
C CYS A 10 14.32 26.33 76.91
N SER A 11 14.68 25.51 77.83
CA SER A 11 14.30 24.09 78.08
C SER A 11 12.91 23.98 78.63
N ARG A 12 12.11 23.02 78.16
CA ARG A 12 11.10 22.26 78.98
C ARG A 12 10.78 20.95 78.33
N CYS A 13 11.27 19.88 78.93
CA CYS A 13 10.85 18.48 78.62
C CYS A 13 9.45 18.20 79.14
N VAL A 14 8.62 17.57 78.28
CA VAL A 14 7.42 16.83 78.71
C VAL A 14 7.44 15.51 77.96
N PRO A 15 7.34 14.36 78.62
CA PRO A 15 7.32 13.08 78.00
C PRO A 15 5.94 12.78 77.43
N PHE A 16 5.82 12.56 76.14
CA PHE A 16 4.66 11.99 75.49
C PHE A 16 4.83 10.47 75.33
N VAL A 17 3.95 9.69 75.98
CA VAL A 17 3.79 8.25 75.79
C VAL A 17 3.20 8.02 74.37
N VAL A 18 3.97 7.42 73.45
CA VAL A 18 3.47 7.02 72.15
C VAL A 18 2.90 5.61 72.28
N ALA A 19 1.55 5.49 72.23
CA ALA A 19 0.87 4.23 72.06
C ALA A 19 1.02 3.81 70.55
N ALA A 20 1.77 2.73 70.31
CA ALA A 20 1.88 2.13 69.00
C ALA A 20 0.60 1.30 68.66
N CYS A 21 -0.27 1.88 67.84
CA CYS A 21 -1.31 1.10 67.17
C CYS A 21 -0.71 0.39 65.96
N LEU A 22 -0.50 -0.93 66.07
CA LEU A 22 -0.24 -1.79 64.89
C LEU A 22 -1.52 -1.88 64.06
N VAL A 23 -1.56 -1.12 62.94
CA VAL A 23 -2.56 -1.34 61.91
C VAL A 23 -2.00 -2.40 60.95
N LEU A 24 -2.49 -3.64 61.07
CA LEU A 24 -2.31 -4.70 60.09
C LEU A 24 -3.05 -4.30 58.81
N GLY A 25 -2.34 -3.61 57.89
CA GLY A 25 -2.84 -3.33 56.57
C GLY A 25 -2.82 -4.58 55.70
N THR A 26 -3.97 -5.24 55.55
CA THR A 26 -4.18 -6.24 54.48
C THR A 26 -4.23 -5.54 53.16
N THR A 27 -3.09 -5.51 52.46
CA THR A 27 -3.04 -5.10 51.05
C THR A 27 -3.69 -6.17 50.21
N CYS A 28 -4.96 -5.94 49.82
CA CYS A 28 -5.61 -6.72 48.79
C CYS A 28 -4.91 -6.43 47.46
N PRO A 29 -4.32 -7.40 46.77
CA PRO A 29 -3.75 -7.14 45.45
C PRO A 29 -4.90 -6.85 44.49
N LEU A 30 -4.95 -5.66 43.94
CA LEU A 30 -5.79 -5.35 42.80
C LEU A 30 -5.39 -6.26 41.63
N PRO A 31 -6.35 -6.94 40.95
CA PRO A 31 -6.02 -7.71 39.78
C PRO A 31 -5.42 -6.75 38.72
N ALA A 32 -4.19 -6.99 38.31
CA ALA A 32 -3.61 -6.33 37.16
C ALA A 32 -4.49 -6.66 35.95
N MET A 33 -5.29 -5.71 35.49
CA MET A 33 -5.95 -5.77 34.20
C MET A 33 -4.83 -5.80 33.16
N ALA A 34 -4.49 -6.98 32.67
CA ALA A 34 -3.65 -7.11 31.50
C ALA A 34 -4.43 -6.45 30.35
N GLU A 35 -4.02 -5.24 29.97
CA GLU A 35 -4.42 -4.66 28.69
C GLU A 35 -3.94 -5.64 27.62
N THR A 36 -4.90 -6.38 27.04
CA THR A 36 -4.65 -7.11 25.80
C THR A 36 -4.36 -6.06 24.73
N VAL A 37 -3.09 -5.82 24.47
CA VAL A 37 -2.66 -5.08 23.28
C VAL A 37 -3.22 -5.86 22.10
N ALA A 38 -4.28 -5.35 21.51
CA ALA A 38 -4.86 -5.94 20.30
C ALA A 38 -3.76 -5.91 19.24
N SER A 39 -3.31 -7.07 18.78
CA SER A 39 -2.36 -7.14 17.68
C SER A 39 -2.94 -6.45 16.45
N ALA A 40 -2.09 -5.73 15.70
CA ALA A 40 -2.52 -5.14 14.44
C ALA A 40 -3.23 -6.19 13.56
N PRO A 41 -4.35 -5.84 12.90
CA PRO A 41 -5.09 -6.78 12.09
C PRO A 41 -4.23 -7.27 10.91
N SER A 42 -4.44 -8.52 10.49
CA SER A 42 -3.72 -9.05 9.33
C SER A 42 -4.19 -8.39 8.02
N PRO A 43 -3.35 -8.36 6.95
CA PRO A 43 -3.76 -7.89 5.63
C PRO A 43 -5.07 -8.55 5.13
N LEU A 44 -5.26 -9.84 5.35
CA LEU A 44 -6.50 -10.54 4.98
C LEU A 44 -7.71 -10.01 5.76
N ALA A 45 -7.56 -9.76 7.05
CA ALA A 45 -8.67 -9.27 7.87
C ALA A 45 -9.15 -7.91 7.34
N VAL A 46 -8.25 -6.97 7.05
CA VAL A 46 -8.65 -5.64 6.55
C VAL A 46 -9.29 -5.70 5.15
N VAL A 47 -8.86 -6.63 4.28
CA VAL A 47 -9.48 -6.85 2.97
C VAL A 47 -10.89 -7.44 3.12
N ARG A 48 -11.09 -8.36 4.06
CA ARG A 48 -12.41 -8.98 4.31
C ARG A 48 -13.41 -8.02 4.94
N ASP A 49 -12.94 -7.14 5.81
CA ASP A 49 -13.78 -6.20 6.55
C ASP A 49 -14.19 -4.99 5.71
N ALA A 50 -13.42 -4.68 4.65
CA ALA A 50 -13.68 -3.54 3.78
C ALA A 50 -14.97 -3.75 2.96
N LYS A 51 -15.73 -2.68 2.78
CA LYS A 51 -16.86 -2.61 1.83
C LYS A 51 -16.45 -1.97 0.51
N ARG A 52 -15.52 -1.01 0.58
CA ARG A 52 -14.98 -0.31 -0.58
C ARG A 52 -13.45 -0.22 -0.49
N ILE A 53 -12.80 -0.80 -1.49
CA ILE A 53 -11.35 -0.83 -1.64
C ILE A 53 -10.98 0.09 -2.80
N VAL A 54 -10.16 1.10 -2.54
CA VAL A 54 -9.58 1.95 -3.58
C VAL A 54 -8.15 1.49 -3.84
N VAL A 55 -7.82 1.27 -5.11
CA VAL A 55 -6.47 0.88 -5.52
C VAL A 55 -5.77 2.10 -6.14
N LEU A 56 -4.62 2.45 -5.59
CA LEU A 56 -3.75 3.53 -6.03
C LEU A 56 -2.44 2.96 -6.59
N GLY A 57 -1.89 3.62 -7.60
CA GLY A 57 -0.65 3.20 -8.24
C GLY A 57 -0.40 3.95 -9.53
N ASP A 58 0.58 3.49 -10.26
CA ASP A 58 1.00 4.02 -11.54
C ASP A 58 0.41 3.25 -12.75
N SER A 59 1.10 3.30 -13.90
CA SER A 59 0.66 2.63 -15.14
C SER A 59 0.51 1.11 -14.98
N ILE A 60 1.30 0.47 -14.12
CA ILE A 60 1.26 -0.98 -13.91
C ILE A 60 -0.04 -1.36 -13.21
N THR A 61 -0.46 -0.59 -12.25
CA THR A 61 -1.75 -0.77 -11.55
C THR A 61 -2.90 -0.36 -12.44
N HIS A 62 -2.79 0.79 -13.14
CA HIS A 62 -3.80 1.27 -14.09
C HIS A 62 -4.10 0.29 -15.24
N ASP A 63 -3.14 -0.52 -15.68
CA ASP A 63 -3.38 -1.62 -16.63
C ASP A 63 -4.51 -2.54 -16.14
N GLY A 64 -4.62 -2.74 -14.84
CA GLY A 64 -5.75 -3.39 -14.18
C GLY A 64 -5.65 -4.91 -14.08
N ARG A 65 -4.74 -5.59 -14.80
CA ARG A 65 -4.68 -7.06 -14.85
C ARG A 65 -4.44 -7.70 -13.48
N TRP A 66 -3.44 -7.24 -12.70
CA TRP A 66 -3.22 -7.81 -11.38
C TRP A 66 -4.36 -7.47 -10.41
N VAL A 67 -4.98 -6.28 -10.56
CA VAL A 67 -6.14 -5.86 -9.76
C VAL A 67 -7.36 -6.73 -10.08
N ALA A 68 -7.58 -7.05 -11.37
CA ALA A 68 -8.66 -7.94 -11.80
C ALA A 68 -8.48 -9.36 -11.26
N LEU A 69 -7.25 -9.86 -11.20
CA LEU A 69 -6.93 -11.15 -10.59
C LEU A 69 -7.20 -11.16 -9.09
N LEU A 70 -6.80 -10.10 -8.35
CA LEU A 70 -7.14 -9.93 -6.94
C LEU A 70 -8.66 -9.86 -6.73
N ALA A 71 -9.37 -9.04 -7.52
CA ALA A 71 -10.81 -8.91 -7.41
C ALA A 71 -11.55 -10.24 -7.77
N SER A 72 -11.04 -11.01 -8.73
CA SER A 72 -11.57 -12.34 -9.06
C SER A 72 -11.34 -13.34 -7.93
N TRP A 73 -10.18 -13.28 -7.28
CA TRP A 73 -9.92 -14.06 -6.07
C TRP A 73 -10.90 -13.69 -4.95
N MET A 74 -11.12 -12.40 -4.72
CA MET A 74 -12.07 -11.91 -3.71
C MET A 74 -13.49 -12.45 -3.96
N GLU A 75 -14.01 -12.35 -5.20
CA GLU A 75 -15.33 -12.89 -5.56
C GLU A 75 -15.41 -14.40 -5.31
N SER A 76 -14.37 -15.16 -5.65
CA SER A 76 -14.33 -16.62 -5.44
C SER A 76 -14.23 -17.02 -3.95
N HIS A 77 -13.85 -16.10 -3.08
CA HIS A 77 -13.78 -16.30 -1.62
C HIS A 77 -14.92 -15.61 -0.85
N GLY A 78 -15.96 -15.13 -1.55
CA GLY A 78 -17.11 -14.49 -0.95
C GLY A 78 -16.80 -13.12 -0.30
N ILE A 79 -15.69 -12.49 -0.68
CA ILE A 79 -15.35 -11.12 -0.24
C ILE A 79 -16.05 -10.15 -1.19
N THR A 80 -17.04 -9.43 -0.66
CA THR A 80 -17.99 -8.64 -1.47
C THR A 80 -17.63 -7.17 -1.60
N ALA A 81 -16.42 -6.77 -1.19
CA ALA A 81 -15.97 -5.38 -1.31
C ALA A 81 -16.02 -4.89 -2.76
N GLU A 82 -16.47 -3.65 -2.95
CA GLU A 82 -16.35 -2.96 -4.23
C GLU A 82 -14.90 -2.53 -4.43
N VAL A 83 -14.29 -2.92 -5.55
CA VAL A 83 -12.91 -2.53 -5.89
C VAL A 83 -12.94 -1.44 -6.95
N ILE A 84 -12.30 -0.31 -6.65
CA ILE A 84 -12.20 0.86 -7.53
C ILE A 84 -10.72 1.14 -7.77
N ASP A 85 -10.24 0.84 -8.96
CA ASP A 85 -8.89 1.18 -9.39
C ASP A 85 -8.87 2.62 -9.89
N VAL A 86 -8.14 3.50 -9.21
CA VAL A 86 -7.93 4.90 -9.63
C VAL A 86 -6.44 5.20 -9.80
N ALA A 87 -5.65 4.19 -10.12
CA ALA A 87 -4.25 4.35 -10.47
C ALA A 87 -4.09 5.22 -11.73
N LEU A 88 -3.03 6.01 -11.78
CA LEU A 88 -2.79 6.98 -12.86
C LEU A 88 -1.43 6.72 -13.53
N PRO A 89 -1.38 6.49 -14.86
CA PRO A 89 -0.12 6.21 -15.54
C PRO A 89 0.92 7.33 -15.35
N SER A 90 2.17 6.92 -15.17
CA SER A 90 3.34 7.79 -14.89
C SER A 90 3.36 8.44 -13.51
N GLU A 91 2.35 8.24 -12.67
CA GLU A 91 2.24 8.87 -11.35
C GLU A 91 3.38 8.50 -10.40
N THR A 92 3.76 9.44 -9.56
CA THR A 92 4.72 9.27 -8.47
C THR A 92 4.12 9.72 -7.15
N VAL A 93 4.61 9.18 -6.04
CA VAL A 93 4.40 9.74 -4.70
C VAL A 93 5.52 10.70 -4.30
N SER A 94 6.63 10.66 -5.02
CA SER A 94 7.82 11.49 -4.74
C SER A 94 7.70 12.93 -5.25
N GLY A 95 6.69 13.23 -6.07
CA GLY A 95 6.54 14.51 -6.76
C GLY A 95 7.65 14.79 -7.77
N LEU A 96 8.47 13.77 -8.11
CA LEU A 96 9.58 13.91 -9.05
C LEU A 96 9.11 13.67 -10.48
N SER A 97 9.69 14.43 -11.39
CA SER A 97 9.60 14.23 -12.83
C SER A 97 10.95 14.53 -13.46
N GLU A 98 11.38 13.70 -14.39
CA GLU A 98 12.52 13.98 -15.24
C GLU A 98 12.20 15.02 -16.31
N ASP A 99 13.20 15.81 -16.69
CA ASP A 99 13.10 16.71 -17.84
C ASP A 99 12.81 15.89 -19.10
N GLY A 100 11.84 16.35 -19.88
CA GLY A 100 11.44 15.67 -21.11
C GLY A 100 10.53 14.46 -20.92
N HIS A 101 9.95 14.24 -19.73
CA HIS A 101 8.92 13.21 -19.57
C HIS A 101 7.83 13.33 -20.64
N ALA A 102 7.40 12.20 -21.18
CA ALA A 102 6.40 12.15 -22.25
C ALA A 102 6.75 13.04 -23.47
N GLY A 103 8.04 13.15 -23.81
CA GLY A 103 8.50 14.03 -24.88
C GLY A 103 8.39 15.53 -24.55
N GLY A 104 8.34 15.89 -23.27
CA GLY A 104 8.17 17.26 -22.79
C GLY A 104 6.73 17.77 -22.78
N HIS A 105 5.75 16.90 -23.07
CA HIS A 105 4.34 17.33 -23.16
C HIS A 105 3.71 17.58 -21.79
N PHE A 106 4.12 16.84 -20.76
CA PHE A 106 3.63 17.00 -19.37
C PHE A 106 4.62 16.36 -18.38
N PRO A 107 4.73 16.87 -17.16
CA PRO A 107 5.51 16.23 -16.11
C PRO A 107 4.80 14.98 -15.59
N ARG A 108 5.53 14.12 -14.87
CA ARG A 108 4.89 13.02 -14.15
C ARG A 108 3.84 13.56 -13.19
N PRO A 109 2.63 12.97 -13.17
CA PRO A 109 1.64 13.31 -12.15
C PRO A 109 2.19 13.06 -10.75
N ASP A 110 1.84 13.95 -9.83
CA ASP A 110 2.10 13.79 -8.39
C ASP A 110 0.81 13.38 -7.69
N LEU A 111 0.83 12.25 -6.96
CA LEU A 111 -0.34 11.79 -6.22
C LEU A 111 -0.86 12.85 -5.25
N ALA A 112 0.03 13.61 -4.59
CA ALA A 112 -0.36 14.64 -3.63
C ALA A 112 -1.30 15.69 -4.23
N GLU A 113 -1.23 15.94 -5.54
CA GLU A 113 -2.11 16.89 -6.25
C GLU A 113 -3.57 16.45 -6.22
N ARG A 114 -3.86 15.13 -6.21
CA ARG A 114 -5.24 14.63 -6.35
C ARG A 114 -5.72 13.75 -5.19
N LEU A 115 -4.87 13.35 -4.26
CA LEU A 115 -5.17 12.37 -3.21
C LEU A 115 -6.43 12.72 -2.42
N ASP A 116 -6.55 13.96 -1.92
CA ASP A 116 -7.73 14.42 -1.17
C ASP A 116 -9.03 14.33 -1.98
N ARG A 117 -8.96 14.61 -3.28
CA ARG A 117 -10.13 14.50 -4.16
C ARG A 117 -10.53 13.04 -4.36
N VAL A 118 -9.56 12.13 -4.56
CA VAL A 118 -9.80 10.69 -4.65
C VAL A 118 -10.50 10.18 -3.39
N LEU A 119 -9.94 10.46 -2.21
CA LEU A 119 -10.49 10.01 -0.94
C LEU A 119 -11.90 10.56 -0.68
N ARG A 120 -12.13 11.82 -1.01
CA ARG A 120 -13.45 12.45 -0.86
C ARG A 120 -14.50 11.86 -1.81
N VAL A 121 -14.13 11.55 -3.06
CA VAL A 121 -15.05 11.03 -4.08
C VAL A 121 -15.30 9.54 -3.86
N ALA A 122 -14.25 8.77 -3.67
CA ALA A 122 -14.35 7.31 -3.56
C ALA A 122 -14.74 6.82 -2.16
N ARG A 123 -14.38 7.54 -1.09
CA ARG A 123 -14.67 7.21 0.32
C ARG A 123 -14.35 5.75 0.66
N PRO A 124 -13.07 5.34 0.58
CA PRO A 124 -12.66 3.97 0.86
C PRO A 124 -12.77 3.61 2.35
N ASP A 125 -12.96 2.31 2.63
CA ASP A 125 -12.64 1.70 3.93
C ASP A 125 -11.20 1.22 3.96
N LEU A 126 -10.67 0.86 2.78
CA LEU A 126 -9.31 0.38 2.57
C LEU A 126 -8.72 1.00 1.30
N VAL A 127 -7.49 1.49 1.39
CA VAL A 127 -6.66 1.81 0.23
C VAL A 127 -5.61 0.73 0.05
N ILE A 128 -5.42 0.22 -1.17
CA ILE A 128 -4.28 -0.60 -1.56
C ILE A 128 -3.39 0.25 -2.45
N ALA A 129 -2.13 0.46 -2.06
CA ALA A 129 -1.22 1.37 -2.76
C ALA A 129 0.03 0.64 -3.26
N CYS A 130 0.34 0.75 -4.56
CA CYS A 130 1.52 0.18 -5.20
C CYS A 130 2.27 1.26 -5.98
N TYR A 131 3.30 1.84 -5.36
CA TYR A 131 4.13 2.89 -5.94
C TYR A 131 5.62 2.53 -5.84
N GLY A 132 6.43 3.13 -6.72
CA GLY A 132 7.89 3.00 -6.69
C GLY A 132 8.48 3.07 -8.09
N MET A 133 7.88 2.41 -9.07
CA MET A 133 8.44 2.25 -10.41
C MET A 133 8.85 3.60 -11.05
N ASN A 134 8.04 4.64 -10.90
CA ASN A 134 8.32 5.96 -11.44
C ASN A 134 9.03 6.89 -10.45
N CYS A 135 9.01 6.58 -9.15
CA CYS A 135 9.37 7.53 -8.10
C CYS A 135 10.87 7.90 -8.06
N GLY A 136 11.73 7.06 -8.59
CA GLY A 136 13.17 7.32 -8.75
C GLY A 136 13.54 7.90 -10.12
N ILE A 137 12.54 8.17 -10.99
CA ILE A 137 12.72 8.73 -12.34
C ILE A 137 13.77 7.95 -13.17
N TYR A 138 13.86 6.65 -12.98
CA TYR A 138 14.78 5.72 -13.64
C TYR A 138 16.27 6.07 -13.47
N GLN A 139 16.63 6.78 -12.42
CA GLN A 139 17.99 7.17 -12.10
C GLN A 139 18.58 6.24 -11.01
N PRO A 140 19.91 6.15 -10.86
CA PRO A 140 20.55 5.40 -9.78
C PRO A 140 20.02 5.81 -8.40
N LEU A 141 20.14 4.93 -7.42
CA LEU A 141 19.75 5.24 -6.04
C LEU A 141 20.48 6.51 -5.56
N ASP A 142 19.70 7.44 -5.00
CA ASP A 142 20.16 8.71 -4.49
C ASP A 142 19.40 9.06 -3.23
N GLU A 143 20.09 9.52 -2.20
CA GLU A 143 19.50 9.80 -0.89
C GLU A 143 18.38 10.85 -0.94
N GLY A 144 18.55 11.90 -1.76
CA GLY A 144 17.55 12.95 -1.90
C GLY A 144 16.27 12.46 -2.59
N ARG A 145 16.40 11.67 -3.67
CA ARG A 145 15.25 11.05 -4.34
C ARG A 145 14.58 10.00 -3.44
N PHE A 146 15.38 9.23 -2.71
CA PHE A 146 14.84 8.26 -1.76
C PHE A 146 14.11 8.93 -0.60
N ALA A 147 14.63 10.03 -0.07
CA ALA A 147 13.93 10.83 0.95
C ALA A 147 12.57 11.35 0.46
N LYS A 148 12.48 11.79 -0.80
CA LYS A 148 11.21 12.22 -1.41
C LYS A 148 10.23 11.06 -1.57
N PHE A 149 10.70 9.88 -1.96
CA PHE A 149 9.84 8.68 -2.01
C PHE A 149 9.27 8.35 -0.62
N LYS A 150 10.13 8.31 0.40
CA LYS A 150 9.71 8.05 1.78
C LYS A 150 8.68 9.06 2.26
N ALA A 151 8.97 10.36 2.12
CA ALA A 151 8.05 11.42 2.52
C ALA A 151 6.70 11.35 1.78
N GLY A 152 6.70 10.98 0.50
CA GLY A 152 5.47 10.79 -0.27
C GLY A 152 4.63 9.60 0.21
N MET A 153 5.29 8.48 0.57
CA MET A 153 4.60 7.31 1.12
C MET A 153 4.07 7.59 2.54
N GLU A 154 4.82 8.30 3.37
CA GLU A 154 4.39 8.75 4.71
C GLU A 154 3.19 9.71 4.61
N HIS A 155 3.24 10.65 3.67
CA HIS A 155 2.12 11.56 3.41
C HIS A 155 0.86 10.80 2.94
N LEU A 156 1.00 9.87 2.01
CA LEU A 156 -0.10 9.00 1.55
C LEU A 156 -0.71 8.23 2.73
N HIS A 157 0.14 7.58 3.54
CA HIS A 157 -0.29 6.80 4.70
C HIS A 157 -1.10 7.66 5.68
N ALA A 158 -0.51 8.76 6.13
CA ALA A 158 -1.15 9.65 7.10
C ALA A 158 -2.46 10.26 6.56
N THR A 159 -2.50 10.65 5.29
CA THR A 159 -3.70 11.25 4.67
C THR A 159 -4.85 10.24 4.58
N VAL A 160 -4.56 8.99 4.25
CA VAL A 160 -5.59 7.93 4.22
C VAL A 160 -6.11 7.67 5.62
N GLU A 161 -5.25 7.49 6.62
CA GLU A 161 -5.66 7.22 8.00
C GLU A 161 -6.47 8.36 8.62
N GLN A 162 -6.19 9.61 8.28
CA GLN A 162 -6.98 10.78 8.71
C GLN A 162 -8.44 10.73 8.26
N THR A 163 -8.76 9.97 7.21
CA THR A 163 -10.14 9.74 6.78
C THR A 163 -10.87 8.65 7.56
N GLY A 164 -10.16 7.90 8.39
CA GLY A 164 -10.63 6.69 9.07
C GLY A 164 -10.50 5.41 8.23
N ALA A 165 -10.02 5.51 6.99
CA ALA A 165 -9.71 4.35 6.16
C ALA A 165 -8.38 3.71 6.60
N ARG A 166 -8.23 2.41 6.32
CA ARG A 166 -6.94 1.71 6.44
C ARG A 166 -6.17 1.78 5.15
N ILE A 167 -4.87 1.53 5.23
CA ILE A 167 -4.03 1.43 4.04
C ILE A 167 -3.18 0.16 4.07
N LEU A 168 -3.12 -0.54 2.93
CA LEU A 168 -2.25 -1.67 2.66
C LEU A 168 -1.27 -1.29 1.56
N HIS A 169 -0.01 -1.21 1.91
CA HIS A 169 1.05 -0.92 0.95
C HIS A 169 1.54 -2.20 0.29
N LEU A 170 1.82 -2.12 -1.00
CA LEU A 170 2.53 -3.15 -1.76
C LEU A 170 3.91 -2.59 -2.11
N THR A 171 4.95 -3.42 -1.95
CA THR A 171 6.25 -3.06 -2.50
C THR A 171 6.16 -2.97 -4.03
N PRO A 172 6.93 -2.10 -4.71
CA PRO A 172 6.90 -1.99 -6.17
C PRO A 172 7.23 -3.33 -6.84
N PRO A 173 6.70 -3.60 -8.06
CA PRO A 173 7.14 -4.75 -8.85
C PRO A 173 8.60 -4.60 -9.27
N ILE A 174 9.16 -5.66 -9.87
CA ILE A 174 10.55 -5.67 -10.36
C ILE A 174 10.72 -4.80 -11.61
N TYR A 175 11.95 -4.30 -11.83
CA TYR A 175 12.42 -3.78 -13.11
C TYR A 175 13.12 -4.90 -13.87
N ASP A 176 12.47 -5.42 -14.93
CA ASP A 176 12.93 -6.60 -15.66
C ASP A 176 14.03 -6.28 -16.68
N LYS A 177 15.20 -5.82 -16.17
CA LYS A 177 16.34 -5.47 -16.98
C LYS A 177 16.92 -6.68 -17.74
N ARG A 178 17.24 -6.47 -19.01
CA ARG A 178 17.93 -7.43 -19.86
C ARG A 178 19.03 -6.74 -20.66
N PRO A 179 20.10 -7.47 -21.07
CA PRO A 179 21.19 -6.88 -21.85
C PRO A 179 20.75 -6.28 -23.18
N ASP A 180 19.76 -6.90 -23.85
CA ASP A 180 19.18 -6.52 -25.14
C ASP A 180 18.07 -5.47 -25.02
N GLN A 181 17.58 -5.21 -23.80
CA GLN A 181 16.50 -4.28 -23.54
C GLN A 181 16.81 -3.42 -22.30
N PRO A 182 17.56 -2.31 -22.46
CA PRO A 182 17.95 -1.48 -21.32
C PRO A 182 16.79 -0.69 -20.70
N GLY A 183 15.69 -0.47 -21.45
CA GLY A 183 14.54 0.29 -21.00
C GLY A 183 14.86 1.76 -20.67
N PRO A 184 13.95 2.47 -19.97
CA PRO A 184 14.13 3.89 -19.67
C PRO A 184 15.29 4.18 -18.69
N ALA A 185 15.74 3.20 -17.91
CA ALA A 185 16.88 3.35 -17.00
C ALA A 185 18.24 3.22 -17.71
N GLY A 186 18.26 2.86 -19.00
CA GLY A 186 19.49 2.68 -19.75
C GLY A 186 20.43 1.65 -19.11
N GLY A 187 21.64 2.07 -18.78
CA GLY A 187 22.63 1.24 -18.09
C GLY A 187 22.42 1.07 -16.58
N THR A 188 21.53 1.84 -15.97
CA THR A 188 21.30 1.83 -14.52
C THR A 188 20.70 0.50 -14.07
N ASP A 189 21.16 -0.01 -12.95
CA ASP A 189 20.52 -1.10 -12.24
C ASP A 189 19.35 -0.54 -11.41
N TYR A 190 18.21 -0.33 -12.07
CA TYR A 190 17.05 0.28 -11.45
C TYR A 190 16.29 -0.69 -10.56
N ASP A 191 16.45 -2.00 -10.75
CA ASP A 191 15.86 -2.99 -9.85
C ASP A 191 16.43 -2.86 -8.43
N SER A 192 17.71 -2.49 -8.29
CA SER A 192 18.30 -2.22 -6.97
C SER A 192 17.70 -1.00 -6.27
N VAL A 193 17.24 0.00 -7.02
CA VAL A 193 16.50 1.15 -6.47
C VAL A 193 15.15 0.70 -5.91
N LEU A 194 14.42 -0.14 -6.67
CA LEU A 194 13.14 -0.68 -6.24
C LEU A 194 13.30 -1.64 -5.04
N GLU A 195 14.40 -2.39 -4.98
CA GLU A 195 14.75 -3.22 -3.83
C GLU A 195 14.99 -2.38 -2.57
N ALA A 196 15.69 -1.24 -2.69
CA ALA A 196 15.89 -0.31 -1.58
C ALA A 196 14.54 0.29 -1.09
N TYR A 197 13.65 0.67 -2.02
CA TYR A 197 12.30 1.14 -1.70
C TYR A 197 11.47 0.06 -1.00
N SER A 198 11.54 -1.18 -1.51
CA SER A 198 10.85 -2.34 -0.94
C SER A 198 11.35 -2.63 0.47
N THR A 199 12.66 -2.63 0.68
CA THR A 199 13.29 -2.86 2.00
C THR A 199 12.80 -1.82 3.02
N TRP A 200 12.77 -0.55 2.63
CA TRP A 200 12.27 0.49 3.51
C TRP A 200 10.77 0.32 3.82
N LEU A 201 9.93 0.06 2.80
CA LEU A 201 8.50 -0.20 3.04
C LEU A 201 8.28 -1.37 3.99
N LEU A 202 9.02 -2.47 3.82
CA LEU A 202 8.92 -3.64 4.69
C LEU A 202 9.35 -3.33 6.12
N SER A 203 10.29 -2.40 6.33
CA SER A 203 10.69 -1.97 7.67
C SER A 203 9.58 -1.20 8.39
N GLN A 204 8.65 -0.57 7.69
CA GLN A 204 7.51 0.15 8.29
C GLN A 204 6.50 -0.78 8.99
N ARG A 205 6.62 -2.09 8.79
CA ARG A 205 5.84 -3.06 9.58
C ARG A 205 6.11 -2.96 11.08
N SER A 206 7.28 -2.48 11.50
CA SER A 206 7.59 -2.19 12.90
C SER A 206 6.77 -1.02 13.48
N ASP A 207 6.23 -0.17 12.60
CA ASP A 207 5.40 0.98 12.91
C ASP A 207 3.92 0.71 12.58
N ASP A 208 3.52 -0.57 12.62
CA ASP A 208 2.17 -1.09 12.40
C ASP A 208 1.60 -0.88 10.99
N TRP A 209 2.44 -0.51 10.00
CA TRP A 209 1.97 -0.43 8.62
C TRP A 209 1.67 -1.83 8.07
N LEU A 210 0.55 -1.93 7.36
CA LEU A 210 0.25 -3.13 6.59
C LEU A 210 1.04 -3.08 5.27
N VAL A 211 1.98 -4.00 5.10
CA VAL A 211 2.82 -4.05 3.90
C VAL A 211 2.89 -5.49 3.38
N ILE A 212 2.58 -5.69 2.11
CA ILE A 212 2.82 -6.95 1.39
C ILE A 212 4.03 -6.79 0.48
N ASP A 213 4.95 -7.74 0.57
CA ASP A 213 6.09 -7.83 -0.35
C ASP A 213 5.65 -8.41 -1.69
N VAL A 214 5.77 -7.61 -2.74
CA VAL A 214 5.58 -8.02 -4.14
C VAL A 214 6.92 -8.19 -4.83
N HIS A 215 7.88 -7.30 -4.55
CA HIS A 215 9.19 -7.26 -5.21
C HIS A 215 9.98 -8.56 -5.03
N GLY A 216 10.23 -8.96 -3.80
CA GLY A 216 11.04 -10.14 -3.49
C GLY A 216 10.47 -11.42 -4.11
N PRO A 217 9.20 -11.78 -3.90
CA PRO A 217 8.57 -12.92 -4.54
C PRO A 217 8.58 -12.87 -6.07
N MET A 218 8.31 -11.70 -6.71
CA MET A 218 8.40 -11.59 -8.17
C MET A 218 9.81 -11.85 -8.68
N LYS A 219 10.83 -11.29 -8.03
CA LYS A 219 12.25 -11.50 -8.36
C LYS A 219 12.63 -12.98 -8.28
N ALA A 220 12.22 -13.65 -7.21
CA ALA A 220 12.43 -15.08 -7.04
C ALA A 220 11.71 -15.92 -8.10
N MET A 221 10.47 -15.59 -8.44
CA MET A 221 9.71 -16.27 -9.50
C MET A 221 10.37 -16.10 -10.87
N LEU A 222 10.80 -14.89 -11.23
CA LEU A 222 11.50 -14.65 -12.49
C LEU A 222 12.83 -15.40 -12.55
N ALA A 223 13.63 -15.36 -11.49
CA ALA A 223 14.90 -16.09 -11.41
C ALA A 223 14.69 -17.60 -11.58
N SER A 224 13.68 -18.16 -10.90
CA SER A 224 13.33 -19.59 -11.03
C SER A 224 12.85 -19.96 -12.44
N ALA A 225 12.09 -19.08 -13.09
CA ALA A 225 11.63 -19.28 -14.46
C ALA A 225 12.81 -19.24 -15.44
N ARG A 226 13.71 -18.27 -15.33
CA ARG A 226 14.91 -18.12 -16.17
C ARG A 226 15.94 -19.22 -15.98
N ALA A 227 15.99 -19.85 -14.83
CA ALA A 227 16.83 -21.02 -14.62
C ALA A 227 16.39 -22.23 -15.48
N ARG A 228 15.12 -22.29 -15.90
CA ARG A 228 14.54 -23.31 -16.80
C ARG A 228 14.53 -22.87 -18.26
N ASP A 229 14.20 -21.61 -18.48
CA ASP A 229 14.15 -20.97 -19.81
C ASP A 229 14.66 -19.52 -19.70
N PRO A 230 15.91 -19.26 -20.13
CA PRO A 230 16.50 -17.91 -20.07
C PRO A 230 15.74 -16.84 -20.87
N ALA A 231 14.85 -17.23 -21.80
CA ALA A 231 14.06 -16.34 -22.62
C ALA A 231 12.82 -15.77 -21.90
N VAL A 232 12.50 -16.26 -20.68
CA VAL A 232 11.35 -15.78 -19.92
C VAL A 232 11.46 -14.30 -19.60
N VAL A 233 10.36 -13.57 -19.85
CA VAL A 233 10.23 -12.13 -19.66
C VAL A 233 8.95 -11.85 -18.90
N PHE A 234 9.05 -11.07 -17.80
CA PHE A 234 7.87 -10.59 -17.08
C PHE A 234 7.44 -9.18 -17.52
N ALA A 235 8.39 -8.34 -17.94
CA ALA A 235 8.10 -7.01 -18.47
C ALA A 235 8.86 -6.80 -19.81
N PRO A 236 8.18 -6.89 -20.97
CA PRO A 236 8.83 -6.81 -22.29
C PRO A 236 9.60 -5.52 -22.54
N ASP A 237 9.12 -4.39 -22.02
CA ASP A 237 9.77 -3.07 -22.08
C ASP A 237 10.58 -2.75 -20.81
N THR A 238 10.79 -3.75 -19.95
CA THR A 238 11.46 -3.69 -18.65
C THR A 238 10.61 -3.14 -17.49
N VAL A 239 9.54 -2.41 -17.77
CA VAL A 239 8.69 -1.67 -16.81
C VAL A 239 7.32 -2.32 -16.67
N HIS A 240 6.61 -2.51 -17.81
CA HIS A 240 5.21 -2.93 -17.80
C HIS A 240 5.09 -4.45 -17.91
N PRO A 241 4.54 -5.11 -16.88
CA PRO A 241 4.39 -6.55 -16.90
C PRO A 241 3.47 -7.04 -18.03
N ASN A 242 3.82 -8.18 -18.62
CA ASN A 242 2.93 -8.98 -19.44
C ASN A 242 1.97 -9.81 -18.55
N ASP A 243 1.19 -10.72 -19.14
CA ASP A 243 0.25 -11.54 -18.38
C ASP A 243 0.92 -12.39 -17.30
N ASP A 244 2.09 -12.98 -17.60
CA ASP A 244 2.87 -13.74 -16.63
C ASP A 244 3.40 -12.86 -15.50
N GLY A 245 3.86 -11.64 -15.82
CA GLY A 245 4.31 -10.66 -14.85
C GLY A 245 3.17 -10.17 -13.95
N HIS A 246 2.01 -9.86 -14.51
CA HIS A 246 0.82 -9.51 -13.72
C HIS A 246 0.32 -10.66 -12.85
N TRP A 247 0.41 -11.91 -13.37
CA TRP A 247 0.10 -13.08 -12.56
C TRP A 247 1.11 -13.25 -11.42
N ALA A 248 2.39 -13.03 -11.66
CA ALA A 248 3.41 -13.05 -10.62
C ALA A 248 3.16 -11.99 -9.52
N MET A 249 2.75 -10.77 -9.90
CA MET A 249 2.31 -9.76 -8.93
C MET A 249 1.11 -10.23 -8.10
N ALA A 250 0.05 -10.71 -8.78
CA ALA A 250 -1.15 -11.20 -8.10
C ALA A 250 -0.82 -12.32 -7.11
N ARG A 251 0.05 -13.29 -7.51
CA ARG A 251 0.51 -14.38 -6.63
C ARG A 251 1.21 -13.87 -5.38
N ALA A 252 2.07 -12.85 -5.52
CA ALA A 252 2.75 -12.25 -4.39
C ALA A 252 1.76 -11.59 -3.41
N VAL A 253 0.75 -10.88 -3.95
CA VAL A 253 -0.32 -10.29 -3.15
C VAL A 253 -1.13 -11.37 -2.44
N LEU A 254 -1.56 -12.42 -3.15
CA LEU A 254 -2.35 -13.53 -2.59
C LEU A 254 -1.57 -14.30 -1.50
N ALA A 255 -0.26 -14.51 -1.70
CA ALA A 255 0.62 -15.07 -0.67
C ALA A 255 0.65 -14.20 0.58
N GLY A 256 0.77 -12.87 0.40
CA GLY A 256 0.75 -11.89 1.49
C GLY A 256 -0.59 -11.82 2.23
N LEU A 257 -1.69 -12.15 1.55
CA LEU A 257 -3.00 -12.34 2.15
C LEU A 257 -3.18 -13.71 2.83
N GLY A 258 -2.20 -14.60 2.71
CA GLY A 258 -2.21 -15.92 3.37
C GLY A 258 -2.76 -17.06 2.51
N ASP A 259 -3.09 -16.83 1.23
CA ASP A 259 -3.52 -17.89 0.31
C ASP A 259 -2.32 -18.51 -0.43
N SER A 260 -1.65 -19.43 0.23
CA SER A 260 -0.52 -20.17 -0.35
C SER A 260 -0.92 -21.07 -1.53
N THR A 261 -2.17 -21.53 -1.60
CA THR A 261 -2.66 -22.39 -2.67
C THR A 261 -2.80 -21.59 -3.97
N ALA A 262 -3.47 -20.46 -3.93
CA ALA A 262 -3.57 -19.57 -5.09
C ALA A 262 -2.19 -19.04 -5.51
N ALA A 263 -1.35 -18.69 -4.55
CA ALA A 263 0.02 -18.24 -4.79
C ALA A 263 0.91 -19.31 -5.45
N ALA A 264 0.68 -20.58 -5.21
CA ALA A 264 1.42 -21.69 -5.82
C ALA A 264 0.93 -22.07 -7.22
N ALA A 265 -0.25 -21.61 -7.64
CA ALA A 265 -0.83 -21.96 -8.94
C ALA A 265 0.03 -21.45 -10.10
N ALA A 266 0.25 -22.27 -11.11
CA ALA A 266 1.05 -21.91 -12.29
C ALA A 266 0.37 -20.88 -13.19
N THR A 267 -0.95 -20.89 -13.25
CA THR A 267 -1.75 -19.98 -14.08
C THR A 267 -2.99 -19.53 -13.31
N PRO A 268 -3.64 -18.42 -13.71
CA PRO A 268 -4.87 -17.94 -13.08
C PRO A 268 -6.14 -18.69 -13.57
N ALA A 269 -6.01 -19.96 -13.96
CA ALA A 269 -7.10 -20.76 -14.56
C ALA A 269 -8.36 -20.79 -13.66
N ALA A 270 -8.20 -20.76 -12.34
CA ALA A 270 -9.31 -20.71 -11.40
C ALA A 270 -10.24 -19.51 -11.61
N PHE A 271 -9.74 -18.42 -12.15
CA PHE A 271 -10.48 -17.16 -12.35
C PHE A 271 -10.95 -16.98 -13.79
N ALA A 272 -10.53 -17.83 -14.74
CA ALA A 272 -10.75 -17.65 -16.17
C ALA A 272 -12.22 -17.39 -16.55
N ARG A 273 -13.17 -17.98 -15.80
CA ARG A 273 -14.61 -17.85 -16.07
C ARG A 273 -15.16 -16.45 -15.78
N ILE A 274 -14.66 -15.79 -14.72
CA ILE A 274 -15.20 -14.50 -14.26
C ILE A 274 -14.28 -13.32 -14.59
N LEU A 275 -13.00 -13.57 -14.86
CA LEU A 275 -11.98 -12.55 -15.09
C LEU A 275 -12.34 -11.50 -16.15
N PRO A 276 -12.94 -11.86 -17.32
CA PRO A 276 -13.33 -10.85 -18.32
C PRO A 276 -14.37 -9.86 -17.81
N GLU A 277 -15.36 -10.33 -17.05
CA GLU A 277 -16.42 -9.49 -16.50
C GLU A 277 -15.90 -8.63 -15.34
N VAL A 278 -15.06 -9.20 -14.49
CA VAL A 278 -14.37 -8.45 -13.42
C VAL A 278 -13.51 -7.34 -14.04
N THR A 279 -12.75 -7.63 -15.09
CA THR A 279 -11.95 -6.64 -15.83
C THR A 279 -12.83 -5.50 -16.38
N THR A 280 -13.94 -5.84 -17.03
CA THR A 280 -14.88 -4.86 -17.58
C THR A 280 -15.46 -3.97 -16.46
N ARG A 281 -15.86 -4.56 -15.34
CA ARG A 281 -16.37 -3.83 -14.17
C ARG A 281 -15.33 -2.86 -13.62
N LEU A 282 -14.09 -3.31 -13.45
CA LEU A 282 -12.99 -2.46 -12.94
C LEU A 282 -12.69 -1.29 -13.87
N GLN A 283 -12.61 -1.52 -15.18
CA GLN A 283 -12.37 -0.46 -16.17
C GLN A 283 -13.47 0.60 -16.15
N LEU A 284 -14.72 0.16 -16.08
CA LEU A 284 -15.89 1.05 -16.02
C LEU A 284 -15.85 1.95 -14.79
N LEU A 285 -15.59 1.39 -13.61
CA LEU A 285 -15.47 2.16 -12.37
C LEU A 285 -14.23 3.05 -12.38
N ARG A 286 -13.08 2.55 -12.83
CA ARG A 286 -11.83 3.30 -12.94
C ARG A 286 -12.03 4.61 -13.70
N ASP A 287 -12.55 4.51 -14.93
CA ASP A 287 -12.66 5.68 -15.81
C ASP A 287 -13.62 6.72 -15.21
N ALA A 288 -14.74 6.28 -14.60
CA ALA A 288 -15.69 7.16 -13.93
C ALA A 288 -15.09 7.87 -12.71
N TYR A 289 -14.42 7.12 -11.84
CA TYR A 289 -13.85 7.69 -10.61
C TYR A 289 -12.62 8.55 -10.86
N LEU A 290 -11.77 8.20 -11.84
CA LEU A 290 -10.66 9.05 -12.26
C LEU A 290 -11.16 10.39 -12.81
N ALA A 291 -12.17 10.37 -13.69
CA ALA A 291 -12.75 11.58 -14.24
C ALA A 291 -13.37 12.47 -13.14
N ALA A 292 -14.10 11.87 -12.19
CA ALA A 292 -14.76 12.60 -11.11
C ALA A 292 -13.77 13.17 -10.08
N ALA A 293 -12.70 12.44 -9.74
CA ALA A 293 -11.64 12.94 -8.87
C ALA A 293 -10.80 14.03 -9.54
N GLY A 294 -10.69 13.97 -10.86
CA GLY A 294 -9.86 14.87 -11.64
C GLY A 294 -8.35 14.59 -11.48
N HIS A 295 -7.59 14.91 -12.48
CA HIS A 295 -6.13 14.77 -12.53
C HIS A 295 -5.55 15.65 -13.63
N LEU A 296 -4.24 15.95 -13.55
CA LEU A 296 -3.55 16.81 -14.52
C LEU A 296 -2.97 16.03 -15.73
N ARG A 297 -3.05 14.68 -15.73
CA ARG A 297 -2.53 13.87 -16.81
C ARG A 297 -3.43 13.96 -18.05
N PRO A 298 -2.90 14.36 -19.23
CA PRO A 298 -3.69 14.40 -20.46
C PRO A 298 -3.93 12.99 -21.03
N GLY A 299 -4.91 12.88 -21.94
CA GLY A 299 -5.16 11.67 -22.73
C GLY A 299 -5.85 10.53 -21.98
N MET A 300 -6.43 10.80 -20.82
CA MET A 300 -7.24 9.80 -20.09
C MET A 300 -8.69 9.80 -20.58
N PRO A 301 -9.40 8.65 -20.50
CA PRO A 301 -10.83 8.55 -20.83
C PRO A 301 -11.67 9.53 -19.99
N ALA A 302 -12.74 10.03 -20.60
CA ALA A 302 -13.68 10.92 -19.91
C ALA A 302 -14.49 10.22 -18.81
N GLY A 303 -14.67 8.91 -18.90
CA GLY A 303 -15.52 8.15 -17.98
C GLY A 303 -17.01 8.45 -18.12
N LEU A 304 -17.82 7.65 -17.45
CA LEU A 304 -19.25 7.90 -17.25
C LEU A 304 -19.47 8.67 -15.94
N PRO A 305 -20.63 9.30 -15.72
CA PRO A 305 -21.03 9.70 -14.38
C PRO A 305 -20.96 8.52 -13.41
N ILE A 306 -20.54 8.77 -12.16
CA ILE A 306 -20.29 7.68 -11.18
C ILE A 306 -21.54 6.84 -10.96
N ASP A 307 -22.71 7.46 -10.81
CA ASP A 307 -23.98 6.78 -10.57
C ASP A 307 -24.35 5.83 -11.73
N GLU A 308 -24.09 6.22 -12.97
CA GLU A 308 -24.29 5.38 -14.15
C GLU A 308 -23.26 4.22 -14.20
N ALA A 309 -21.99 4.50 -13.90
CA ALA A 309 -20.95 3.49 -13.86
C ALA A 309 -21.22 2.45 -12.76
N GLU A 310 -21.60 2.90 -11.54
CA GLU A 310 -21.95 2.00 -10.44
C GLU A 310 -23.20 1.16 -10.75
N ALA A 311 -24.21 1.74 -11.43
CA ALA A 311 -25.38 0.98 -11.84
C ALA A 311 -25.03 -0.14 -12.81
N LYS A 312 -24.19 0.15 -13.81
CA LYS A 312 -23.70 -0.88 -14.77
C LYS A 312 -22.79 -1.91 -14.08
N ALA A 313 -21.93 -1.48 -13.17
CA ALA A 313 -21.06 -2.35 -12.39
C ALA A 313 -21.84 -3.33 -11.50
N ARG A 314 -22.96 -2.90 -10.91
CA ARG A 314 -23.86 -3.78 -10.14
C ARG A 314 -24.44 -4.90 -11.02
N VAL A 315 -24.91 -4.59 -12.23
CA VAL A 315 -25.42 -5.61 -13.16
C VAL A 315 -24.35 -6.66 -13.49
N ILE A 316 -23.11 -6.22 -13.73
CA ILE A 316 -21.98 -7.14 -13.96
C ILE A 316 -21.73 -8.01 -12.71
N THR A 317 -21.75 -7.41 -11.52
CA THR A 317 -21.56 -8.12 -10.25
C THR A 317 -22.63 -9.19 -10.03
N GLU A 318 -23.89 -8.87 -10.30
CA GLU A 318 -25.00 -9.83 -10.22
C GLU A 318 -24.80 -10.99 -11.21
N SER A 319 -24.36 -10.70 -12.45
CA SER A 319 -24.01 -11.73 -13.44
C SER A 319 -22.90 -12.66 -12.96
N ILE A 320 -21.83 -12.11 -12.37
CA ILE A 320 -20.73 -12.91 -11.82
C ILE A 320 -21.22 -13.83 -10.70
N ARG A 321 -22.05 -13.33 -9.79
CA ARG A 321 -22.50 -14.06 -8.58
C ARG A 321 -23.63 -15.06 -8.85
N SER A 322 -24.31 -14.94 -9.99
CA SER A 322 -25.37 -15.90 -10.39
C SER A 322 -24.85 -17.19 -11.02
N ARG A 323 -23.55 -17.32 -11.22
CA ARG A 323 -22.87 -18.47 -11.85
C ARG A 323 -22.27 -19.42 -10.83
#